data_6cc8ba01f367c7eb3f6b99127926e42f
#
_entry.id   6cc8ba01f367c7eb3f6b99127926e42f
#
_cell.length_a   1.000
_cell.length_b   1.000
_cell.length_c   1.000
_cell.angle_alpha   90.00
_cell.angle_beta   90.00
_cell.angle_gamma   90.00
#
_symmetry.space_group_name_H-M   'P 1'
#
loop_
_entity.id
_entity.type
_entity.pdbx_description
1 polymer ?
#
loop_
_entity_poly.entity_id
_entity_poly.type
_entity_poly.pdbx_seq_one_letter_code
_entity_poly.pdbx_strand_id
1 'polypeptide(L)' 'DVDRIRAHALTAIDALQSAGIAATAKHWPGEGHDDRDQHLVTTVNPLSLEAWEATHGGLYRDAIAAGVMAVMSAHIAFPA' A
#
# COMPACT_ATOMS: atom_id res chain seq x y z
N ASP A 1 -11.71 -5.56 4.22
CA ASP A 1 -11.80 -4.82 5.48
C ASP A 1 -10.49 -4.09 5.75
N VAL A 2 -10.54 -2.77 5.68
CA VAL A 2 -9.37 -1.88 5.82
C VAL A 2 -8.72 -2.02 7.21
N ASP A 3 -9.52 -2.12 8.25
CA ASP A 3 -8.99 -2.24 9.62
C ASP A 3 -8.24 -3.55 9.83
N ARG A 4 -8.73 -4.63 9.23
CA ARG A 4 -8.08 -5.92 9.29
C ARG A 4 -6.77 -5.94 8.51
N ILE A 5 -6.76 -5.34 7.33
CA ILE A 5 -5.53 -5.18 6.52
C ILE A 5 -4.51 -4.35 7.29
N ARG A 6 -4.93 -3.26 7.91
CA ARG A 6 -4.07 -2.40 8.74
C ARG A 6 -3.43 -3.19 9.86
N ALA A 7 -4.21 -3.92 10.63
CA ALA A 7 -3.72 -4.70 11.76
C ALA A 7 -2.66 -5.73 11.34
N HIS A 8 -2.93 -6.46 10.26
CA HIS A 8 -1.99 -7.44 9.73
C HIS A 8 -0.70 -6.79 9.19
N ALA A 9 -0.84 -5.72 8.43
CA ALA A 9 0.32 -5.01 7.84
C ALA A 9 1.23 -4.42 8.92
N LEU A 10 0.67 -3.73 9.90
CA LEU A 10 1.45 -3.13 10.98
C LEU A 10 2.15 -4.20 11.84
N THR A 11 1.49 -5.32 12.09
CA THR A 11 2.09 -6.45 12.80
C THR A 11 3.26 -7.03 12.02
N ALA A 12 3.12 -7.20 10.70
CA ALA A 12 4.19 -7.72 9.85
C ALA A 12 5.39 -6.77 9.80
N ILE A 13 5.15 -5.46 9.67
CA ILE A 13 6.22 -4.44 9.69
C ILE A 13 6.99 -4.50 11.01
N ASP A 14 6.28 -4.51 12.12
CA ASP A 14 6.89 -4.58 13.45
C ASP A 14 7.72 -5.85 13.63
N ALA A 15 7.17 -6.99 13.28
CA ALA A 15 7.86 -8.27 13.40
C ALA A 15 9.13 -8.33 12.55
N LEU A 16 9.07 -7.93 11.29
CA LEU A 16 10.22 -7.94 10.39
C LEU A 16 11.31 -6.98 10.86
N GLN A 17 10.95 -5.75 11.19
CA GLN A 17 11.93 -4.72 11.56
C GLN A 17 12.51 -4.94 12.95
N SER A 18 11.75 -5.51 13.88
CA SER A 18 12.26 -5.93 15.19
C SER A 18 13.29 -7.06 15.05
N ALA A 19 13.19 -7.87 14.01
CA ALA A 19 14.17 -8.92 13.70
C ALA A 19 15.37 -8.41 12.86
N GLY A 20 15.44 -7.11 12.58
CA GLY A 20 16.52 -6.52 11.79
C GLY A 20 16.35 -6.62 10.28
N ILE A 21 15.13 -6.89 9.80
CA ILE A 21 14.81 -7.00 8.37
C ILE A 21 14.02 -5.77 7.95
N ALA A 22 14.47 -5.07 6.92
CA ALA A 22 13.75 -3.91 6.38
C ALA A 22 12.45 -4.37 5.69
N ALA A 23 11.31 -3.82 6.12
CA ALA A 23 10.03 -4.06 5.48
C ALA A 23 9.78 -3.04 4.37
N THR A 24 9.06 -3.45 3.34
CA THR A 24 8.65 -2.59 2.23
C THR A 24 7.13 -2.64 2.08
N ALA A 25 6.48 -1.49 2.16
CA ALA A 25 5.06 -1.36 1.83
C ALA A 25 4.92 -1.10 0.33
N LYS A 26 4.05 -1.86 -0.34
CA LYS A 26 3.91 -1.79 -1.80
C LYS A 26 2.53 -2.22 -2.27
N HIS A 27 2.10 -1.86 -3.46
CA HIS A 27 2.77 -0.93 -4.37
C HIS A 27 1.98 0.37 -4.35
N TRP A 28 2.62 1.44 -3.91
CA TRP A 28 1.97 2.75 -3.78
C TRP A 28 1.57 3.29 -5.16
N PRO A 29 0.42 3.92 -5.36
CA PRO A 29 -0.59 4.33 -4.36
C PRO A 29 -1.65 3.27 -4.05
N GLY A 30 -1.56 2.06 -4.56
CA GLY A 30 -2.43 0.95 -4.24
C GLY A 30 -2.94 0.20 -5.46
N GLU A 31 -2.82 -1.11 -5.42
CA GLU A 31 -3.28 -2.04 -6.46
C GLU A 31 -4.52 -2.81 -6.00
N GLY A 32 -5.04 -3.63 -6.91
CA GLY A 32 -6.13 -4.56 -6.63
C GLY A 32 -7.47 -4.18 -7.23
N HIS A 33 -7.61 -2.97 -7.77
CA HIS A 33 -8.82 -2.54 -8.48
C HIS A 33 -8.84 -2.97 -9.93
N ASP A 34 -7.67 -3.13 -10.55
CA ASP A 34 -7.50 -3.63 -11.91
C ASP A 34 -6.95 -5.05 -11.79
N ASP A 35 -7.58 -6.01 -12.44
CA ASP A 35 -7.21 -7.43 -12.37
C ASP A 35 -6.06 -7.81 -13.31
N ARG A 36 -5.59 -6.86 -14.14
CA ARG A 36 -4.48 -7.09 -15.06
C ARG A 36 -3.14 -6.99 -14.32
N ASP A 37 -2.13 -7.63 -14.89
CA ASP A 37 -0.78 -7.63 -14.34
C ASP A 37 -0.05 -6.33 -14.73
N GLN A 38 0.33 -5.53 -13.72
CA GLN A 38 1.03 -4.26 -13.94
C GLN A 38 2.44 -4.44 -14.53
N HIS A 39 3.01 -5.64 -14.51
CA HIS A 39 4.28 -5.92 -15.18
C HIS A 39 4.11 -5.99 -16.71
N LEU A 40 2.91 -6.21 -17.20
CA LEU A 40 2.60 -6.40 -18.62
C LEU A 40 1.86 -5.20 -19.22
N VAL A 41 1.04 -4.52 -18.43
CA VAL A 41 0.24 -3.37 -18.86
C VAL A 41 0.20 -2.33 -17.76
N THR A 42 -0.08 -1.07 -18.11
CA THR A 42 -0.37 -0.05 -17.11
C THR A 42 -1.77 -0.27 -16.56
N THR A 43 -1.85 -0.66 -15.29
CA THR A 43 -3.12 -0.85 -14.60
C THR A 43 -3.67 0.50 -14.12
N VAL A 44 -4.95 0.52 -13.77
CA VAL A 44 -5.64 1.74 -13.36
C VAL A 44 -6.28 1.57 -12.00
N ASN A 45 -6.05 2.53 -11.10
CA ASN A 45 -6.82 2.66 -9.86
C ASN A 45 -7.87 3.76 -10.07
N PRO A 46 -9.17 3.41 -10.14
CA PRO A 46 -10.22 4.36 -10.49
C PRO A 46 -10.79 5.14 -9.30
N LEU A 47 -10.24 4.97 -8.10
CA LEU A 47 -10.77 5.62 -6.91
C LEU A 47 -10.68 7.14 -7.00
N SER A 48 -11.67 7.82 -6.42
CA SER A 48 -11.56 9.25 -6.12
C SER A 48 -10.48 9.47 -5.08
N LEU A 49 -9.94 10.67 -5.01
CA LEU A 49 -8.95 11.00 -3.99
C LEU A 49 -9.49 10.76 -2.57
N GLU A 50 -10.74 11.14 -2.32
CA GLU A 50 -11.40 10.92 -1.03
C GLU A 50 -11.48 9.43 -0.66
N ALA A 51 -11.92 8.59 -1.61
CA ALA A 51 -12.00 7.14 -1.39
C ALA A 51 -10.62 6.52 -1.19
N TRP A 52 -9.62 7.00 -1.92
CA TRP A 52 -8.24 6.58 -1.77
C TRP A 52 -7.68 6.94 -0.38
N GLU A 53 -7.93 8.17 0.08
CA GLU A 53 -7.51 8.61 1.42
C GLU A 53 -8.13 7.75 2.53
N ALA A 54 -9.39 7.37 2.38
CA ALA A 54 -10.11 6.55 3.34
C ALA A 54 -9.65 5.08 3.37
N THR A 55 -8.93 4.63 2.36
CA THR A 55 -8.49 3.23 2.20
C THR A 55 -6.97 3.14 2.08
N HIS A 56 -6.45 3.09 0.86
CA HIS A 56 -5.01 2.93 0.60
C HIS A 56 -4.16 4.02 1.26
N GLY A 57 -4.57 5.28 1.12
CA GLY A 57 -3.81 6.41 1.67
C GLY A 57 -3.65 6.32 3.18
N GLY A 58 -4.73 5.99 3.88
CA GLY A 58 -4.70 5.79 5.33
C GLY A 58 -3.76 4.65 5.73
N LEU A 59 -3.79 3.54 5.01
CA LEU A 59 -2.90 2.41 5.26
C LEU A 59 -1.42 2.78 5.10
N TYR A 60 -1.07 3.52 4.05
CA TYR A 60 0.30 3.97 3.84
C TYR A 60 0.76 4.98 4.90
N ARG A 61 -0.11 5.90 5.31
CA ARG A 61 0.20 6.82 6.42
C ARG A 61 0.50 6.07 7.70
N ASP A 62 -0.31 5.07 8.03
CA ASP A 62 -0.11 4.27 9.23
C ASP A 62 1.18 3.44 9.15
N ALA A 63 1.50 2.88 8.00
CA ALA A 63 2.75 2.17 7.78
C ALA A 63 3.97 3.09 7.96
N ILE A 64 3.89 4.31 7.44
CA ILE A 64 4.95 5.32 7.58
C ILE A 64 5.09 5.73 9.05
N ALA A 65 3.97 5.98 9.74
CA ALA A 65 3.97 6.33 11.16
C ALA A 65 4.53 5.20 12.03
N ALA A 66 4.35 3.95 11.62
CA ALA A 66 4.93 2.78 12.28
C ALA A 66 6.42 2.57 11.95
N GLY A 67 7.00 3.40 11.10
CA GLY A 67 8.43 3.36 10.79
C GLY A 67 8.83 2.39 9.69
N VAL A 68 7.94 2.07 8.74
CA VAL A 68 8.29 1.21 7.60
C VAL A 68 9.51 1.78 6.87
N MET A 69 10.50 0.93 6.59
CA MET A 69 11.79 1.35 6.04
C MET A 69 11.72 1.79 4.58
N ALA A 70 10.82 1.20 3.79
CA ALA A 70 10.72 1.50 2.37
C ALA A 70 9.27 1.47 1.88
N VAL A 71 9.00 2.25 0.85
CA VAL A 71 7.75 2.22 0.08
C VAL A 71 8.11 2.06 -1.38
N MET A 72 7.51 1.09 -2.06
CA MET A 72 7.75 0.85 -3.48
C MET A 72 6.58 1.39 -4.30
N SER A 73 6.88 2.21 -5.28
CA SER A 73 5.88 2.73 -6.21
C SER A 73 5.44 1.68 -7.22
N ALA A 74 4.17 1.72 -7.59
CA ALA A 74 3.59 0.86 -8.63
C ALA A 74 3.79 1.46 -10.03
N HIS A 75 3.55 0.65 -11.04
CA HIS A 75 3.38 1.06 -12.43
C HIS A 75 1.87 1.17 -12.73
N ILE A 76 1.23 2.19 -12.18
CA ILE A 76 -0.23 2.31 -12.18
C ILE A 76 -0.64 3.74 -12.53
N ALA A 77 -1.74 3.87 -13.27
CA ALA A 77 -2.36 5.16 -13.52
C ALA A 77 -3.40 5.45 -12.43
N PHE A 78 -3.35 6.66 -11.89
CA PHE A 78 -4.29 7.14 -10.88
C PHE A 78 -4.88 8.47 -11.35
N PRO A 79 -6.00 8.45 -12.11
CA PRO A 79 -6.52 9.63 -12.79
C PRO A 79 -7.06 10.74 -11.88
N ALA A 80 -7.44 10.42 -10.66
CA ALA A 80 -8.02 11.39 -9.73
C ALA A 80 -7.06 12.50 -9.27
#